data_d62eaa314b84547caff41c048a7f219a
#
_entry.id   d62eaa314b84547caff41c048a7f219a
#
_cell.length_a   1.000
_cell.length_b   1.000
_cell.length_c   1.000
_cell.angle_alpha   90.00
_cell.angle_beta   90.00
_cell.angle_gamma   90.00
#
_symmetry.space_group_name_H-M   'P 1'
#
loop_
_entity.id
_entity.type
_entity.pdbx_description
1 polymer ?
#
loop_
_entity_poly.entity_id
_entity_poly.type
_entity_poly.pdbx_seq_one_letter_code
_entity_poly.pdbx_strand_id
1 'polypeptide(L)'
;MNYLKQYESFFWLIGIFIFYLIMAILTPLSTTDWHAYKVNLSQYLTQENGRYLGHLFEWVAVHNVILKALIYAITSFLVIYIVVYMVQLHTNRIYFILSFVFMVTVPNTIYSETYGWFTGFFSYIPATVLSLFILFMVVKIIESHDTVSEMQLWVFLLVSLFGQFFLENLSIANSLIILIGMVVYFFVKKRLSYFLIVGFMLSCIGNIIMFLNFNYFLIKDGLNTHYSISDSQGMIHKAGVTLFKLVPQYMFINQMIILTAVSYT
;
A
#
# COMPACT_ATOMS: atom_id res chain seq x y z
N MET A 1 -16.17 -2.82 34.15
CA MET A 1 -14.72 -2.81 33.79
C MET A 1 -14.47 -2.88 32.29
N ASN A 2 -15.29 -3.54 31.48
CA ASN A 2 -15.10 -3.63 30.01
C ASN A 2 -15.34 -2.31 29.25
N TYR A 3 -16.29 -1.49 29.67
CA TYR A 3 -16.61 -0.21 29.02
C TYR A 3 -15.45 0.79 29.08
N LEU A 4 -14.78 0.92 30.23
CA LEU A 4 -13.64 1.84 30.39
C LEU A 4 -12.47 1.45 29.49
N LYS A 5 -12.17 0.15 29.32
CA LYS A 5 -11.12 -0.31 28.40
C LYS A 5 -11.44 -0.04 26.94
N GLN A 6 -12.71 -0.07 26.56
CA GLN A 6 -13.16 0.25 25.20
C GLN A 6 -13.01 1.73 24.88
N TYR A 7 -13.35 2.63 25.82
CA TYR A 7 -13.14 4.06 25.67
C TYR A 7 -11.65 4.42 25.59
N GLU A 8 -10.79 3.81 26.39
CA GLU A 8 -9.36 4.04 26.35
C GLU A 8 -8.74 3.65 24.99
N SER A 9 -9.14 2.53 24.40
CA SER A 9 -8.67 2.13 23.06
C SER A 9 -9.09 3.15 22.01
N PHE A 10 -10.29 3.68 22.10
CA PHE A 10 -10.83 4.69 21.18
C PHE A 10 -10.04 6.01 21.24
N PHE A 11 -9.65 6.48 22.43
CA PHE A 11 -8.82 7.68 22.59
C PHE A 11 -7.44 7.52 21.93
N TRP A 12 -6.80 6.37 22.06
CA TRP A 12 -5.52 6.11 21.39
C TRP A 12 -5.63 6.10 19.87
N LEU A 13 -6.69 5.50 19.35
CA LEU A 13 -6.95 5.50 17.89
C LEU A 13 -7.19 6.91 17.37
N ILE A 14 -7.94 7.74 18.09
CA ILE A 14 -8.11 9.16 17.76
C ILE A 14 -6.76 9.89 17.82
N GLY A 15 -5.95 9.64 18.84
CA GLY A 15 -4.61 10.25 18.98
C GLY A 15 -3.70 9.95 17.78
N ILE A 16 -3.66 8.69 17.34
CA ILE A 16 -2.91 8.28 16.14
C ILE A 16 -3.43 8.99 14.89
N PHE A 17 -4.74 9.05 14.72
CA PHE A 17 -5.36 9.74 13.59
C PHE A 17 -5.02 11.24 13.58
N ILE A 18 -5.14 11.92 14.72
CA ILE A 18 -4.81 13.34 14.87
C ILE A 18 -3.32 13.59 14.60
N PHE A 19 -2.43 12.70 15.06
CA PHE A 19 -1.00 12.79 14.78
C PHE A 19 -0.74 12.84 13.26
N TYR A 20 -1.29 11.91 12.49
CA TYR A 20 -1.09 11.90 11.03
C TYR A 20 -1.76 13.08 10.35
N LEU A 21 -2.88 13.57 10.88
CA LEU A 21 -3.54 14.76 10.39
C LEU A 21 -2.67 16.01 10.56
N ILE A 22 -2.04 16.17 11.73
CA ILE A 22 -1.09 17.25 12.01
C ILE A 22 0.15 17.10 11.10
N MET A 23 0.71 15.91 10.97
CA MET A 23 1.85 15.64 10.09
C MET A 23 1.56 16.03 8.64
N ALA A 24 0.38 15.71 8.13
CA ALA A 24 -0.02 16.08 6.76
C ALA A 24 -0.12 17.60 6.56
N ILE A 25 -0.54 18.35 7.59
CA ILE A 25 -0.61 19.81 7.53
C ILE A 25 0.79 20.42 7.57
N LEU A 26 1.66 19.90 8.43
CA LEU A 26 3.02 20.41 8.63
C LEU A 26 3.99 20.03 7.49
N THR A 27 3.74 18.95 6.76
CA THR A 27 4.58 18.54 5.63
C THR A 27 4.40 19.51 4.46
N PRO A 28 5.49 20.20 4.02
CA PRO A 28 5.46 21.11 2.90
C PRO A 28 5.36 20.35 1.56
N LEU A 29 4.92 21.05 0.52
CA LEU A 29 4.98 20.51 -0.85
C LEU A 29 6.43 20.47 -1.33
N SER A 30 6.83 19.34 -1.93
CA SER A 30 8.14 19.17 -2.57
C SER A 30 8.15 19.65 -4.03
N THR A 31 9.28 19.54 -4.69
CA THR A 31 9.44 19.96 -6.09
C THR A 31 8.49 19.27 -7.07
N THR A 32 8.27 17.98 -6.90
CA THR A 32 7.35 17.18 -7.74
C THR A 32 5.89 17.45 -7.43
N ASP A 33 5.55 17.67 -6.15
CA ASP A 33 4.20 18.08 -5.75
C ASP A 33 3.81 19.43 -6.40
N TRP A 34 4.78 20.35 -6.58
CA TRP A 34 4.58 21.61 -7.29
C TRP A 34 4.33 21.40 -8.79
N HIS A 35 4.82 20.31 -9.38
CA HIS A 35 4.47 19.97 -10.75
C HIS A 35 2.98 19.60 -10.85
N ALA A 36 2.51 18.70 -9.98
CA ALA A 36 1.11 18.33 -9.90
C ALA A 36 0.18 19.53 -9.64
N TYR A 37 0.65 20.52 -8.85
CA TYR A 37 -0.09 21.74 -8.56
C TYR A 37 -0.27 22.65 -9.79
N LYS A 38 0.74 22.72 -10.67
CA LYS A 38 0.75 23.65 -11.84
C LYS A 38 0.00 23.13 -13.05
N VAL A 39 -0.21 21.82 -13.13
CA VAL A 39 -0.77 21.14 -14.31
C VAL A 39 -2.25 20.79 -14.05
N ASN A 40 -3.10 20.86 -15.06
CA ASN A 40 -4.48 20.41 -14.92
C ASN A 40 -4.56 18.88 -14.86
N LEU A 41 -5.62 18.34 -14.23
CA LEU A 41 -5.76 16.91 -13.99
C LEU A 41 -5.64 16.05 -15.26
N SER A 42 -6.27 16.46 -16.36
CA SER A 42 -6.23 15.69 -17.62
C SER A 42 -4.81 15.59 -18.15
N GLN A 43 -4.08 16.69 -18.16
CA GLN A 43 -2.69 16.73 -18.58
C GLN A 43 -1.79 15.92 -17.63
N TYR A 44 -1.99 16.04 -16.32
CA TYR A 44 -1.23 15.28 -15.32
C TYR A 44 -1.39 13.78 -15.51
N LEU A 45 -2.62 13.29 -15.66
CA LEU A 45 -2.89 11.85 -15.87
C LEU A 45 -2.38 11.30 -17.22
N THR A 46 -2.22 12.14 -18.24
CA THR A 46 -1.75 11.70 -19.56
C THR A 46 -0.23 11.78 -19.71
N GLN A 47 0.43 12.69 -19.00
CA GLN A 47 1.87 12.89 -19.07
C GLN A 47 2.67 11.98 -18.12
N GLU A 48 2.03 11.51 -17.07
CA GLU A 48 2.64 10.64 -16.08
C GLU A 48 2.48 9.16 -16.44
N ASN A 49 3.06 8.27 -15.63
CA ASN A 49 2.97 6.82 -15.78
C ASN A 49 1.57 6.28 -15.44
N GLY A 50 1.38 4.95 -15.49
CA GLY A 50 0.09 4.27 -15.27
C GLY A 50 -0.45 4.29 -13.84
N ARG A 51 0.13 5.06 -12.91
CA ARG A 51 -0.33 5.21 -11.51
C ARG A 51 -1.54 6.15 -11.40
N TYR A 52 -2.56 5.92 -12.19
CA TYR A 52 -3.69 6.84 -12.36
C TYR A 52 -4.35 7.26 -11.04
N LEU A 53 -4.57 6.34 -10.08
CA LEU A 53 -5.18 6.69 -8.79
C LEU A 53 -4.19 7.37 -7.85
N GLY A 54 -2.92 6.97 -7.87
CA GLY A 54 -1.87 7.67 -7.13
C GLY A 54 -1.79 9.14 -7.54
N HIS A 55 -1.72 9.40 -8.83
CA HIS A 55 -1.68 10.75 -9.40
C HIS A 55 -2.98 11.53 -9.17
N LEU A 56 -4.14 10.88 -9.24
CA LEU A 56 -5.42 11.52 -8.92
C LEU A 56 -5.45 11.99 -7.45
N PHE A 57 -5.03 11.13 -6.52
CA PHE A 57 -5.00 11.46 -5.09
C PHE A 57 -3.98 12.56 -4.79
N GLU A 58 -2.81 12.51 -5.41
CA GLU A 58 -1.81 13.56 -5.31
C GLU A 58 -2.35 14.89 -5.82
N TRP A 59 -2.92 14.91 -7.03
CA TRP A 59 -3.48 16.13 -7.63
C TRP A 59 -4.57 16.74 -6.76
N VAL A 60 -5.49 15.96 -6.24
CA VAL A 60 -6.54 16.43 -5.30
C VAL A 60 -5.92 16.98 -4.03
N ALA A 61 -4.91 16.32 -3.50
CA ALA A 61 -4.25 16.69 -2.25
C ALA A 61 -3.48 18.01 -2.35
N VAL A 62 -2.75 18.23 -3.44
CA VAL A 62 -2.00 19.49 -3.60
C VAL A 62 -2.90 20.70 -3.82
N HIS A 63 -4.12 20.50 -4.33
CA HIS A 63 -5.10 21.58 -4.52
C HIS A 63 -6.01 21.81 -3.31
N ASN A 64 -6.11 20.84 -2.39
CA ASN A 64 -7.02 20.93 -1.25
C ASN A 64 -6.37 20.40 0.03
N VAL A 65 -5.95 21.32 0.91
CA VAL A 65 -5.26 21.01 2.16
C VAL A 65 -6.09 20.12 3.09
N ILE A 66 -7.42 20.28 3.11
CA ILE A 66 -8.31 19.48 3.97
C ILE A 66 -8.34 18.04 3.46
N LEU A 67 -8.56 17.85 2.15
CA LEU A 67 -8.55 16.50 1.55
C LEU A 67 -7.18 15.84 1.67
N LYS A 68 -6.09 16.61 1.47
CA LYS A 68 -4.72 16.16 1.72
C LYS A 68 -4.59 15.57 3.13
N ALA A 69 -4.97 16.35 4.15
CA ALA A 69 -4.84 15.94 5.53
C ALA A 69 -5.71 14.72 5.88
N LEU A 70 -6.94 14.69 5.37
CA LEU A 70 -7.86 13.57 5.61
C LEU A 70 -7.39 12.29 4.94
N ILE A 71 -7.01 12.32 3.66
CA ILE A 71 -6.54 11.11 2.93
C ILE A 71 -5.27 10.59 3.58
N TYR A 72 -4.32 11.49 3.92
CA TYR A 72 -3.08 11.12 4.59
C TYR A 72 -3.35 10.44 5.95
N ALA A 73 -4.19 11.05 6.79
CA ALA A 73 -4.49 10.50 8.11
C ALA A 73 -5.27 9.18 8.02
N ILE A 74 -6.29 9.10 7.15
CA ILE A 74 -7.10 7.89 6.97
C ILE A 74 -6.24 6.73 6.48
N THR A 75 -5.45 6.92 5.44
CA THR A 75 -4.64 5.83 4.86
C THR A 75 -3.55 5.36 5.82
N SER A 76 -2.85 6.28 6.50
CA SER A 76 -1.85 5.93 7.52
C SER A 76 -2.47 5.17 8.70
N PHE A 77 -3.64 5.61 9.17
CA PHE A 77 -4.39 4.93 10.21
C PHE A 77 -4.83 3.52 9.77
N LEU A 78 -5.31 3.38 8.53
CA LEU A 78 -5.76 2.10 7.99
C LEU A 78 -4.63 1.07 7.88
N VAL A 79 -3.40 1.46 7.58
CA VAL A 79 -2.24 0.54 7.61
C VAL A 79 -2.14 -0.11 8.99
N ILE A 80 -2.12 0.72 10.04
CA ILE A 80 -2.01 0.23 11.43
C ILE A 80 -3.22 -0.64 11.79
N TYR A 81 -4.41 -0.17 11.47
CA TYR A 81 -5.65 -0.85 11.81
C TYR A 81 -5.74 -2.24 11.17
N ILE A 82 -5.49 -2.34 9.86
CA ILE A 82 -5.57 -3.62 9.13
C ILE A 82 -4.53 -4.60 9.66
N VAL A 83 -3.29 -4.17 9.89
CA VAL A 83 -2.23 -5.04 10.42
C VAL A 83 -2.61 -5.61 11.78
N VAL A 84 -3.03 -4.76 12.73
CA VAL A 84 -3.43 -5.21 14.07
C VAL A 84 -4.65 -6.13 14.02
N TYR A 85 -5.59 -5.85 13.11
CA TYR A 85 -6.78 -6.66 12.93
C TYR A 85 -6.46 -8.03 12.32
N MET A 86 -5.57 -8.09 11.31
CA MET A 86 -5.13 -9.34 10.68
C MET A 86 -4.48 -10.31 11.67
N VAL A 87 -3.70 -9.77 12.61
CA VAL A 87 -3.00 -10.59 13.64
C VAL A 87 -3.94 -10.94 14.80
N GLN A 88 -5.23 -10.57 14.72
CA GLN A 88 -6.26 -10.79 15.74
C GLN A 88 -5.93 -10.17 17.13
N LEU A 89 -5.04 -9.21 17.18
CA LEU A 89 -4.59 -8.54 18.41
C LEU A 89 -5.36 -7.23 18.71
N HIS A 90 -6.44 -6.98 17.98
CA HIS A 90 -7.25 -5.74 18.07
C HIS A 90 -7.97 -5.55 19.41
N THR A 91 -8.02 -6.58 20.25
CA THR A 91 -8.61 -6.49 21.59
C THR A 91 -7.74 -5.75 22.61
N ASN A 92 -6.44 -5.57 22.32
CA ASN A 92 -5.51 -4.93 23.22
C ASN A 92 -4.87 -3.69 22.55
N ARG A 93 -5.10 -2.52 23.19
CA ARG A 93 -4.59 -1.21 22.75
C ARG A 93 -3.07 -1.15 22.54
N ILE A 94 -2.33 -1.96 23.29
CA ILE A 94 -0.87 -1.97 23.24
C ILE A 94 -0.36 -2.25 21.82
N TYR A 95 -1.04 -3.11 21.07
CA TYR A 95 -0.65 -3.46 19.71
C TYR A 95 -0.86 -2.32 18.71
N PHE A 96 -1.88 -1.48 18.93
CA PHE A 96 -2.05 -0.26 18.12
C PHE A 96 -0.93 0.74 18.39
N ILE A 97 -0.55 0.93 19.66
CA ILE A 97 0.55 1.80 20.06
C ILE A 97 1.87 1.27 19.51
N LEU A 98 2.15 -0.02 19.67
CA LEU A 98 3.36 -0.64 19.14
C LEU A 98 3.44 -0.50 17.61
N SER A 99 2.35 -0.79 16.90
CA SER A 99 2.30 -0.64 15.44
C SER A 99 2.52 0.82 15.01
N PHE A 100 1.95 1.78 15.76
CA PHE A 100 2.19 3.20 15.52
C PHE A 100 3.65 3.57 15.75
N VAL A 101 4.24 3.18 16.88
CA VAL A 101 5.66 3.42 17.18
C VAL A 101 6.53 2.82 16.09
N PHE A 102 6.21 1.64 15.64
CA PHE A 102 6.89 1.00 14.54
C PHE A 102 6.82 1.81 13.23
N MET A 103 5.68 2.33 12.88
CA MET A 103 5.53 3.17 11.68
C MET A 103 6.32 4.48 11.77
N VAL A 104 6.42 5.07 12.95
CA VAL A 104 7.14 6.34 13.16
C VAL A 104 8.64 6.14 13.29
N THR A 105 9.10 4.96 13.74
CA THR A 105 10.52 4.63 13.90
C THR A 105 11.16 4.01 12.66
N VAL A 106 10.47 3.98 11.53
CA VAL A 106 11.06 3.58 10.24
C VAL A 106 12.30 4.45 9.95
N PRO A 107 13.37 3.89 9.33
CA PRO A 107 14.57 4.65 8.99
C PRO A 107 14.26 5.95 8.27
N ASN A 108 14.96 7.01 8.63
CA ASN A 108 14.66 8.38 8.18
C ASN A 108 14.62 8.50 6.64
N THR A 109 15.49 7.77 5.94
CA THR A 109 15.51 7.72 4.47
C THR A 109 14.19 7.18 3.90
N ILE A 110 13.65 6.09 4.46
CA ILE A 110 12.37 5.52 4.02
C ILE A 110 11.21 6.44 4.40
N TYR A 111 11.26 6.99 5.63
CA TYR A 111 10.22 7.90 6.10
C TYR A 111 10.14 9.17 5.24
N SER A 112 11.28 9.77 4.87
CA SER A 112 11.32 10.96 4.04
C SER A 112 10.76 10.70 2.62
N GLU A 113 11.03 9.53 2.05
CA GLU A 113 10.54 9.16 0.71
C GLU A 113 9.06 8.72 0.67
N THR A 114 8.50 8.34 1.82
CA THR A 114 7.11 7.88 1.92
C THR A 114 6.20 8.92 2.58
N TYR A 115 6.53 9.33 3.80
CA TYR A 115 5.71 10.23 4.61
C TYR A 115 6.10 11.71 4.48
N GLY A 116 7.35 12.00 4.15
CA GLY A 116 7.87 13.36 3.98
C GLY A 116 7.65 13.97 2.59
N TRP A 117 7.12 13.22 1.64
CA TRP A 117 6.94 13.61 0.25
C TRP A 117 5.60 13.11 -0.30
N PHE A 118 4.72 14.01 -0.73
CA PHE A 118 3.34 13.64 -1.07
C PHE A 118 3.22 12.76 -2.31
N THR A 119 3.99 13.01 -3.37
CA THR A 119 4.03 12.12 -4.55
C THR A 119 4.39 10.68 -4.14
N GLY A 120 5.39 10.54 -3.26
CA GLY A 120 5.74 9.24 -2.68
C GLY A 120 4.62 8.69 -1.81
N PHE A 121 4.09 9.51 -0.88
CA PHE A 121 3.01 9.09 0.01
C PHE A 121 1.82 8.51 -0.75
N PHE A 122 1.27 9.25 -1.72
CA PHE A 122 0.08 8.83 -2.46
C PHE A 122 0.34 7.63 -3.40
N SER A 123 1.60 7.40 -3.78
CA SER A 123 1.97 6.19 -4.50
C SER A 123 2.11 4.96 -3.59
N TYR A 124 2.73 5.11 -2.40
CA TYR A 124 3.12 3.97 -1.55
C TYR A 124 2.09 3.61 -0.48
N ILE A 125 1.58 4.60 0.28
CA ILE A 125 0.79 4.29 1.48
C ILE A 125 -0.63 3.81 1.13
N PRO A 126 -1.40 4.46 0.26
CA PRO A 126 -2.69 3.92 -0.18
C PRO A 126 -2.56 2.57 -0.88
N ALA A 127 -1.52 2.38 -1.71
CA ALA A 127 -1.24 1.09 -2.34
C ALA A 127 -1.01 -0.02 -1.30
N THR A 128 -0.25 0.27 -0.25
CA THR A 128 -0.01 -0.66 0.86
C THR A 128 -1.30 -1.02 1.59
N VAL A 129 -2.17 -0.03 1.87
CA VAL A 129 -3.50 -0.29 2.48
C VAL A 129 -4.31 -1.27 1.64
N LEU A 130 -4.38 -1.05 0.32
CA LEU A 130 -5.16 -1.89 -0.58
C LEU A 130 -4.56 -3.29 -0.71
N SER A 131 -3.23 -3.40 -0.75
CA SER A 131 -2.53 -4.69 -0.76
C SER A 131 -2.74 -5.49 0.52
N LEU A 132 -2.68 -4.84 1.68
CA LEU A 132 -3.00 -5.46 2.97
C LEU A 132 -4.46 -5.90 3.04
N PHE A 133 -5.38 -5.09 2.50
CA PHE A 133 -6.78 -5.46 2.42
C PHE A 133 -7.00 -6.69 1.51
N ILE A 134 -6.35 -6.76 0.34
CA ILE A 134 -6.38 -7.94 -0.54
C ILE A 134 -5.87 -9.17 0.22
N LEU A 135 -4.71 -9.07 0.88
CA LEU A 135 -4.15 -10.16 1.66
C LEU A 135 -5.11 -10.61 2.77
N PHE A 136 -5.67 -9.67 3.53
CA PHE A 136 -6.67 -9.93 4.56
C PHE A 136 -7.88 -10.69 4.00
N MET A 137 -8.42 -10.24 2.87
CA MET A 137 -9.59 -10.87 2.26
C MET A 137 -9.28 -12.27 1.73
N VAL A 138 -8.11 -12.47 1.11
CA VAL A 138 -7.67 -13.79 0.65
C VAL A 138 -7.56 -14.76 1.82
N VAL A 139 -6.91 -14.37 2.92
CA VAL A 139 -6.81 -15.20 4.13
C VAL A 139 -8.20 -15.51 4.68
N LYS A 140 -9.06 -14.51 4.82
CA LYS A 140 -10.41 -14.68 5.35
C LYS A 140 -11.28 -15.61 4.49
N ILE A 141 -11.16 -15.53 3.15
CA ILE A 141 -11.86 -16.43 2.23
C ILE A 141 -11.37 -17.88 2.38
N ILE A 142 -10.06 -18.07 2.61
CA ILE A 142 -9.47 -19.41 2.80
C ILE A 142 -9.93 -20.02 4.13
N GLU A 143 -9.88 -19.26 5.22
CA GLU A 143 -10.25 -19.73 6.56
C GLU A 143 -11.74 -20.06 6.64
N SER A 144 -12.61 -19.13 6.31
CA SER A 144 -14.06 -19.31 6.44
C SER A 144 -14.85 -18.41 5.49
N HIS A 145 -15.13 -18.93 4.30
CA HIS A 145 -15.94 -18.23 3.31
C HIS A 145 -17.30 -17.75 3.85
N ASP A 146 -17.90 -18.54 4.73
CA ASP A 146 -19.25 -18.27 5.28
C ASP A 146 -19.31 -17.06 6.25
N THR A 147 -18.15 -16.59 6.74
CA THR A 147 -18.07 -15.40 7.61
C THR A 147 -17.80 -14.11 6.86
N VAL A 148 -17.60 -14.18 5.54
CA VAL A 148 -17.35 -13.01 4.70
C VAL A 148 -18.67 -12.43 4.24
N SER A 149 -18.95 -11.17 4.58
CA SER A 149 -20.16 -10.51 4.11
C SER A 149 -20.09 -10.22 2.61
N GLU A 150 -21.25 -10.20 1.94
CA GLU A 150 -21.34 -9.87 0.52
C GLU A 150 -20.70 -8.51 0.21
N MET A 151 -20.91 -7.51 1.07
CA MET A 151 -20.29 -6.20 0.91
C MET A 151 -18.77 -6.29 0.92
N GLN A 152 -18.16 -7.10 1.79
CA GLN A 152 -16.71 -7.30 1.82
C GLN A 152 -16.20 -7.95 0.53
N LEU A 153 -16.97 -8.89 -0.03
CA LEU A 153 -16.62 -9.52 -1.31
C LEU A 153 -16.67 -8.51 -2.47
N TRP A 154 -17.70 -7.68 -2.54
CA TRP A 154 -17.78 -6.62 -3.56
C TRP A 154 -16.65 -5.61 -3.42
N VAL A 155 -16.33 -5.17 -2.20
CA VAL A 155 -15.19 -4.29 -1.95
C VAL A 155 -13.88 -4.95 -2.37
N PHE A 156 -13.71 -6.26 -2.09
CA PHE A 156 -12.53 -7.01 -2.55
C PHE A 156 -12.39 -7.00 -4.07
N LEU A 157 -13.48 -7.21 -4.83
CA LEU A 157 -13.44 -7.16 -6.29
C LEU A 157 -13.07 -5.77 -6.80
N LEU A 158 -13.66 -4.70 -6.23
CA LEU A 158 -13.32 -3.32 -6.58
C LEU A 158 -11.84 -3.02 -6.28
N VAL A 159 -11.35 -3.41 -5.11
CA VAL A 159 -9.95 -3.21 -4.72
C VAL A 159 -9.01 -4.04 -5.58
N SER A 160 -9.42 -5.25 -6.00
CA SER A 160 -8.63 -6.08 -6.94
C SER A 160 -8.42 -5.40 -8.29
N LEU A 161 -9.36 -4.59 -8.77
CA LEU A 161 -9.22 -3.81 -10.00
C LEU A 161 -8.47 -2.50 -9.77
N PHE A 162 -9.00 -1.65 -8.88
CA PHE A 162 -8.53 -0.28 -8.69
C PHE A 162 -7.23 -0.19 -7.91
N GLY A 163 -6.93 -1.15 -7.04
CA GLY A 163 -5.69 -1.21 -6.29
C GLY A 163 -4.44 -1.35 -7.15
N GLN A 164 -4.62 -1.72 -8.43
CA GLN A 164 -3.52 -1.85 -9.38
C GLN A 164 -2.99 -0.48 -9.86
N PHE A 165 -3.78 0.61 -9.74
CA PHE A 165 -3.46 1.92 -10.30
C PHE A 165 -2.66 2.84 -9.36
N PHE A 166 -1.98 2.30 -8.37
CA PHE A 166 -1.15 3.08 -7.45
C PHE A 166 0.34 2.87 -7.64
N LEU A 167 0.82 1.61 -7.71
CA LEU A 167 2.25 1.31 -7.77
C LEU A 167 2.50 -0.01 -8.51
N GLU A 168 3.42 -0.02 -9.46
CA GLU A 168 3.71 -1.15 -10.36
C GLU A 168 4.08 -2.42 -9.59
N ASN A 169 4.99 -2.31 -8.63
CA ASN A 169 5.48 -3.46 -7.87
C ASN A 169 4.37 -4.09 -7.02
N LEU A 170 3.53 -3.28 -6.39
CA LEU A 170 2.42 -3.76 -5.58
C LEU A 170 1.28 -4.30 -6.44
N SER A 171 1.07 -3.76 -7.64
CA SER A 171 0.05 -4.28 -8.56
C SER A 171 0.36 -5.72 -8.99
N ILE A 172 1.61 -6.02 -9.32
CA ILE A 172 2.05 -7.38 -9.61
C ILE A 172 1.94 -8.26 -8.36
N ALA A 173 2.39 -7.76 -7.20
CA ALA A 173 2.31 -8.49 -5.94
C ALA A 173 0.86 -8.83 -5.55
N ASN A 174 -0.09 -7.92 -5.76
CA ASN A 174 -1.51 -8.15 -5.51
C ASN A 174 -2.06 -9.31 -6.35
N SER A 175 -1.74 -9.36 -7.63
CA SER A 175 -2.14 -10.47 -8.50
C SER A 175 -1.53 -11.79 -8.05
N LEU A 176 -0.26 -11.78 -7.63
CA LEU A 176 0.41 -12.98 -7.10
C LEU A 176 -0.21 -13.44 -5.78
N ILE A 177 -0.57 -12.52 -4.86
CA ILE A 177 -1.25 -12.84 -3.60
C ILE A 177 -2.58 -13.55 -3.89
N ILE A 178 -3.39 -13.02 -4.81
CA ILE A 178 -4.68 -13.62 -5.17
C ILE A 178 -4.46 -14.99 -5.83
N LEU A 179 -3.49 -15.12 -6.75
CA LEU A 179 -3.17 -16.38 -7.41
C LEU A 179 -2.73 -17.45 -6.41
N ILE A 180 -1.80 -17.11 -5.50
CA ILE A 180 -1.37 -18.00 -4.43
C ILE A 180 -2.57 -18.40 -3.55
N GLY A 181 -3.40 -17.43 -3.20
CA GLY A 181 -4.64 -17.67 -2.45
C GLY A 181 -5.59 -18.65 -3.14
N MET A 182 -5.75 -18.56 -4.47
CA MET A 182 -6.54 -19.51 -5.26
C MET A 182 -5.96 -20.93 -5.17
N VAL A 183 -4.64 -21.05 -5.31
CA VAL A 183 -3.93 -22.35 -5.22
C VAL A 183 -4.11 -22.95 -3.83
N VAL A 184 -3.85 -22.17 -2.78
CA VAL A 184 -4.02 -22.63 -1.38
C VAL A 184 -5.48 -23.02 -1.11
N TYR A 185 -6.44 -22.19 -1.52
CA TYR A 185 -7.87 -22.48 -1.37
C TYR A 185 -8.25 -23.81 -2.05
N PHE A 186 -7.75 -24.05 -3.27
CA PHE A 186 -7.99 -25.30 -3.99
C PHE A 186 -7.44 -26.53 -3.24
N PHE A 187 -6.22 -26.44 -2.69
CA PHE A 187 -5.65 -27.57 -1.93
C PHE A 187 -6.39 -27.83 -0.61
N VAL A 188 -6.85 -26.78 0.07
CA VAL A 188 -7.54 -26.89 1.37
C VAL A 188 -9.00 -27.31 1.19
N LYS A 189 -9.73 -26.70 0.27
CA LYS A 189 -11.18 -26.89 0.11
C LYS A 189 -11.55 -27.85 -1.04
N LYS A 190 -10.60 -28.28 -1.86
CA LYS A 190 -10.79 -29.14 -3.05
C LYS A 190 -11.80 -28.57 -4.06
N ARG A 191 -11.97 -27.26 -4.05
CA ARG A 191 -12.83 -26.51 -4.98
C ARG A 191 -12.23 -25.12 -5.23
N LEU A 192 -12.63 -24.48 -6.32
CA LEU A 192 -12.21 -23.10 -6.60
C LEU A 192 -13.23 -22.11 -6.03
N SER A 193 -12.74 -20.99 -5.52
CA SER A 193 -13.60 -19.88 -5.10
C SER A 193 -13.86 -18.96 -6.29
N TYR A 194 -15.14 -18.74 -6.61
CA TYR A 194 -15.56 -17.82 -7.66
C TYR A 194 -14.98 -16.39 -7.44
N PHE A 195 -15.03 -15.90 -6.20
CA PHE A 195 -14.56 -14.55 -5.89
C PHE A 195 -13.03 -14.39 -6.07
N LEU A 196 -12.25 -15.42 -5.74
CA LEU A 196 -10.80 -15.38 -5.99
C LEU A 196 -10.50 -15.42 -7.49
N ILE A 197 -11.25 -16.19 -8.29
CA ILE A 197 -11.07 -16.24 -9.73
C ILE A 197 -11.40 -14.88 -10.34
N VAL A 198 -12.57 -14.31 -10.02
CA VAL A 198 -12.96 -12.99 -10.53
C VAL A 198 -12.02 -11.89 -10.05
N GLY A 199 -11.61 -11.92 -8.78
CA GLY A 199 -10.61 -10.99 -8.23
C GLY A 199 -9.27 -11.06 -8.96
N PHE A 200 -8.80 -12.27 -9.27
CA PHE A 200 -7.58 -12.46 -10.07
C PHE A 200 -7.73 -11.90 -11.48
N MET A 201 -8.84 -12.18 -12.17
CA MET A 201 -9.09 -11.64 -13.50
C MET A 201 -9.15 -10.11 -13.50
N LEU A 202 -9.83 -9.52 -12.52
CA LEU A 202 -9.88 -8.05 -12.36
C LEU A 202 -8.51 -7.45 -12.08
N SER A 203 -7.69 -8.10 -11.26
CA SER A 203 -6.32 -7.64 -11.00
C SER A 203 -5.44 -7.72 -12.25
N CYS A 204 -5.58 -8.77 -13.07
CA CYS A 204 -4.89 -8.86 -14.36
C CYS A 204 -5.33 -7.76 -15.33
N ILE A 205 -6.64 -7.48 -15.41
CA ILE A 205 -7.17 -6.39 -16.24
C ILE A 205 -6.61 -5.05 -15.77
N GLY A 206 -6.60 -4.78 -14.46
CA GLY A 206 -6.01 -3.56 -13.89
C GLY A 206 -4.54 -3.41 -14.24
N ASN A 207 -3.76 -4.50 -14.13
CA ASN A 207 -2.34 -4.51 -14.52
C ASN A 207 -2.16 -4.22 -16.02
N ILE A 208 -2.95 -4.85 -16.88
CA ILE A 208 -2.88 -4.60 -18.32
C ILE A 208 -3.14 -3.13 -18.62
N ILE A 209 -4.21 -2.54 -18.05
CA ILE A 209 -4.53 -1.12 -18.24
C ILE A 209 -3.38 -0.23 -17.76
N MET A 210 -2.80 -0.53 -16.59
CA MET A 210 -1.69 0.23 -16.03
C MET A 210 -0.47 0.19 -16.94
N PHE A 211 -0.03 -1.02 -17.35
CA PHE A 211 1.20 -1.21 -18.13
C PHE A 211 1.05 -0.88 -19.62
N LEU A 212 -0.17 -0.73 -20.13
CA LEU A 212 -0.44 -0.20 -21.48
C LEU A 212 -0.28 1.33 -21.57
N ASN A 213 0.01 2.02 -20.46
CA ASN A 213 0.29 3.44 -20.52
C ASN A 213 1.49 3.72 -21.43
N PHE A 214 1.33 4.69 -22.35
CA PHE A 214 2.33 5.01 -23.39
C PHE A 214 3.69 5.39 -22.81
N ASN A 215 3.74 6.01 -21.64
CA ASN A 215 4.99 6.44 -21.01
C ASN A 215 5.93 5.28 -20.65
N TYR A 216 5.40 4.07 -20.40
CA TYR A 216 6.26 2.89 -20.20
C TYR A 216 6.98 2.46 -21.48
N PHE A 217 6.38 2.67 -22.66
CA PHE A 217 7.05 2.41 -23.92
C PHE A 217 8.16 3.44 -24.18
N LEU A 218 7.93 4.72 -23.87
CA LEU A 218 8.96 5.76 -23.95
C LEU A 218 10.15 5.49 -23.01
N ILE A 219 9.91 4.95 -21.81
CA ILE A 219 10.98 4.55 -20.89
C ILE A 219 11.81 3.43 -21.51
N LYS A 220 11.16 2.42 -22.11
CA LYS A 220 11.84 1.29 -22.76
C LYS A 220 12.73 1.75 -23.91
N ASP A 221 12.29 2.73 -24.68
CA ASP A 221 13.02 3.27 -25.84
C ASP A 221 14.09 4.31 -25.44
N GLY A 222 14.29 4.57 -24.14
CA GLY A 222 15.26 5.55 -23.64
C GLY A 222 14.90 7.01 -23.92
N LEU A 223 13.67 7.27 -24.34
CA LEU A 223 13.18 8.61 -24.68
C LEU A 223 12.60 9.37 -23.48
N ASN A 224 12.50 8.73 -22.32
CA ASN A 224 11.99 9.37 -21.11
C ASN A 224 13.12 10.07 -20.36
N THR A 225 12.95 11.36 -20.06
CA THR A 225 13.94 12.19 -19.37
C THR A 225 14.05 11.93 -17.86
N HIS A 226 13.04 11.31 -17.26
CA HIS A 226 12.98 11.06 -15.83
C HIS A 226 13.48 9.67 -15.43
N TYR A 227 13.40 8.69 -16.33
CA TYR A 227 13.81 7.31 -16.06
C TYR A 227 14.92 6.92 -17.04
N SER A 228 16.17 6.99 -16.59
CA SER A 228 17.27 6.37 -17.33
C SER A 228 17.24 4.86 -17.05
N ILE A 229 17.11 4.05 -18.11
CA ILE A 229 17.44 2.63 -17.99
C ILE A 229 18.96 2.57 -17.84
N SER A 230 19.45 2.68 -16.61
CA SER A 230 20.84 2.38 -16.36
C SER A 230 21.04 0.88 -16.53
N ASP A 231 21.37 0.52 -17.76
CA ASP A 231 22.36 -0.40 -18.15
C ASP A 231 22.23 -1.92 -17.99
N SER A 232 22.63 -2.59 -19.02
CA SER A 232 23.36 -3.84 -19.31
C SER A 232 23.40 -5.00 -18.28
N GLN A 233 23.01 -4.85 -17.04
CA GLN A 233 22.90 -5.95 -16.08
C GLN A 233 21.58 -6.69 -16.27
N GLY A 234 21.65 -7.94 -16.72
CA GLY A 234 20.48 -8.77 -16.96
C GLY A 234 19.51 -8.80 -15.78
N MET A 235 18.22 -9.00 -16.06
CA MET A 235 17.14 -9.04 -15.07
C MET A 235 17.44 -10.01 -13.91
N ILE A 236 18.07 -11.14 -14.19
CA ILE A 236 18.48 -12.15 -13.19
C ILE A 236 19.51 -11.58 -12.21
N HIS A 237 20.49 -10.81 -12.69
CA HIS A 237 21.48 -10.18 -11.82
C HIS A 237 20.83 -9.12 -10.92
N LYS A 238 19.95 -8.27 -11.47
CA LYS A 238 19.20 -7.28 -10.69
C LYS A 238 18.31 -7.93 -9.64
N ALA A 239 17.60 -9.00 -9.99
CA ALA A 239 16.81 -9.78 -9.04
C ALA A 239 17.69 -10.42 -7.95
N GLY A 240 18.84 -10.96 -8.32
CA GLY A 240 19.81 -11.52 -7.36
C GLY A 240 20.34 -10.46 -6.39
N VAL A 241 20.76 -9.31 -6.90
CA VAL A 241 21.22 -8.20 -6.02
C VAL A 241 20.09 -7.73 -5.10
N THR A 242 18.87 -7.60 -5.61
CA THR A 242 17.72 -7.21 -4.79
C THR A 242 17.46 -8.22 -3.68
N LEU A 243 17.33 -9.50 -4.01
CA LEU A 243 16.96 -10.53 -3.03
C LEU A 243 18.09 -10.85 -2.03
N PHE A 244 19.34 -10.91 -2.48
CA PHE A 244 20.44 -11.38 -1.63
C PHE A 244 21.28 -10.25 -1.01
N LYS A 245 21.15 -9.03 -1.48
CA LYS A 245 21.89 -7.88 -0.93
C LYS A 245 20.95 -6.82 -0.36
N LEU A 246 20.04 -6.26 -1.17
CA LEU A 246 19.19 -5.14 -0.73
C LEU A 246 18.16 -5.57 0.31
N VAL A 247 17.42 -6.65 0.07
CA VAL A 247 16.39 -7.13 1.02
C VAL A 247 17.01 -7.49 2.37
N PRO A 248 18.07 -8.30 2.49
CA PRO A 248 18.72 -8.54 3.77
C PRO A 248 19.28 -7.26 4.42
N GLN A 249 19.88 -6.36 3.63
CA GLN A 249 20.41 -5.11 4.15
C GLN A 249 19.28 -4.24 4.75
N TYR A 250 18.15 -4.11 4.08
CA TYR A 250 16.99 -3.39 4.61
C TYR A 250 16.35 -4.12 5.80
N MET A 251 16.33 -5.44 5.81
CA MET A 251 15.82 -6.22 6.93
C MET A 251 16.71 -6.08 8.18
N PHE A 252 18.02 -6.09 8.04
CA PHE A 252 18.95 -5.94 9.17
C PHE A 252 19.08 -4.49 9.68
N ILE A 253 18.95 -3.50 8.81
CA ILE A 253 18.98 -2.08 9.19
C ILE A 253 17.64 -1.69 9.83
N ASN A 254 16.55 -2.42 9.54
CA ASN A 254 15.25 -2.15 10.13
C ASN A 254 15.26 -2.65 11.58
N GLN A 255 15.44 -1.72 12.52
CA GLN A 255 15.42 -1.96 13.99
C GLN A 255 14.19 -2.77 14.46
N MET A 256 13.15 -2.81 13.65
CA MET A 256 11.91 -3.54 13.86
C MET A 256 12.09 -5.04 13.92
N ILE A 257 12.93 -5.62 13.03
CA ILE A 257 13.17 -7.05 13.01
C ILE A 257 14.00 -7.46 14.24
N ILE A 258 14.93 -6.60 14.65
CA ILE A 258 15.71 -6.83 15.86
C ILE A 258 14.78 -6.80 17.09
N LEU A 259 13.86 -5.82 17.17
CA LEU A 259 12.90 -5.72 18.28
C LEU A 259 11.90 -6.87 18.30
N THR A 260 11.41 -7.32 17.14
CA THR A 260 10.56 -8.53 17.06
C THR A 260 11.32 -9.79 17.44
N ALA A 261 12.54 -9.96 16.98
CA ALA A 261 13.38 -11.09 17.40
C ALA A 261 13.63 -11.12 18.91
N VAL A 262 13.92 -9.98 19.52
CA VAL A 262 14.12 -9.85 20.97
C VAL A 262 12.82 -10.03 21.78
N SER A 263 11.65 -9.71 21.22
CA SER A 263 10.36 -9.89 21.91
C SER A 263 9.86 -11.34 21.91
N TYR A 264 10.43 -12.19 21.06
CA TYR A 264 10.10 -13.64 21.00
C TYR A 264 11.07 -14.52 21.80
N THR A 265 12.15 -13.98 22.33
CA THR A 265 13.05 -14.63 23.28
C THR A 265 12.73 -14.25 24.72
#